data_a41be7bbbf42964c55e3124a0d25df49
#
_entry.id   a41be7bbbf42964c55e3124a0d25df49
#
_cell.length_a   1.000
_cell.length_b   1.000
_cell.length_c   1.000
_cell.angle_alpha   90.00
_cell.angle_beta   90.00
_cell.angle_gamma   90.00
#
_symmetry.space_group_name_H-M   'P 1'
#
loop_
_entity.id
_entity.type
_entity.pdbx_description
1 polymer ?
#
loop_
_entity_poly.entity_id
_entity_poly.type
_entity_poly.pdbx_seq_one_letter_code
_entity_poly.pdbx_strand_id
1 'polypeptide(L)'
;SKDRDERAAEDNVLRGMRMDIRKYLTVQIKKCRNRMNLARLIDCAIVFAAAGGVLGTACELVSLVWPFYHVHLAAGLCFGLGLLAGAGCALHRRADMEQAARRLDSFGLKERIVTAYELMDKGVETGDALAEMQRQDALVHYNQARDRIKIPLRPDKRHVLALVLSVIMVAGLSLVPSTVRDQAQLRHQVQEAAKEELQQLEALADALDRVDMESLTEEQKLRMQELQEAMRRSWEELTRSDTWESLALAQERLEYKYQQAGQSLAQLASQMQDPGAAGIASAQALAQAAGQNGGGNNLAQAAISSGQSGNGSNSGNGDGNGSNNGNGDGNGS
;
A
#
# COMPACT_ATOMS: atom_id res chain seq x y z
N SER A 1 -63.42 29.48 -32.26
CA SER A 1 -62.54 28.32 -31.95
C SER A 1 -61.16 28.49 -32.56
N LYS A 2 -61.04 29.01 -33.78
CA LYS A 2 -59.76 29.15 -34.50
C LYS A 2 -58.74 30.06 -33.77
N ASP A 3 -59.20 31.21 -33.25
CA ASP A 3 -58.36 32.12 -32.46
C ASP A 3 -57.86 31.55 -31.14
N ARG A 4 -58.55 30.56 -30.56
CA ARG A 4 -58.14 29.91 -29.32
C ARG A 4 -57.07 28.85 -29.59
N ASP A 5 -57.18 28.18 -30.71
CA ASP A 5 -56.23 27.12 -31.12
C ASP A 5 -54.90 27.73 -31.60
N GLU A 6 -54.94 28.90 -32.26
CA GLU A 6 -53.71 29.64 -32.65
C GLU A 6 -52.97 30.18 -31.42
N ARG A 7 -53.64 30.75 -30.43
CA ARG A 7 -53.04 31.23 -29.17
C ARG A 7 -52.43 30.04 -28.35
N ALA A 8 -53.12 28.91 -28.31
CA ALA A 8 -52.61 27.71 -27.64
C ALA A 8 -51.35 27.13 -28.32
N ALA A 9 -51.28 27.22 -29.65
CA ALA A 9 -50.09 26.81 -30.42
C ALA A 9 -48.91 27.77 -30.19
N GLU A 10 -49.15 29.08 -30.20
CA GLU A 10 -48.11 30.08 -29.87
C GLU A 10 -47.60 29.93 -28.44
N ASP A 11 -48.47 29.72 -27.43
CA ASP A 11 -48.07 29.46 -26.06
C ASP A 11 -47.24 28.20 -25.90
N ASN A 12 -47.54 27.14 -26.64
CA ASN A 12 -46.76 25.90 -26.62
C ASN A 12 -45.37 26.08 -27.25
N VAL A 13 -45.24 26.82 -28.35
CA VAL A 13 -43.97 27.15 -28.99
C VAL A 13 -43.12 28.01 -28.08
N LEU A 14 -43.71 29.03 -27.45
CA LEU A 14 -43.04 29.91 -26.48
C LEU A 14 -42.57 29.14 -25.23
N ARG A 15 -43.37 28.20 -24.72
CA ARG A 15 -42.97 27.31 -23.60
C ARG A 15 -41.81 26.40 -23.99
N GLY A 16 -41.81 25.86 -25.19
CA GLY A 16 -40.72 25.06 -25.70
C GLY A 16 -39.41 25.84 -25.77
N MET A 17 -39.46 27.04 -26.34
CA MET A 17 -38.30 27.93 -26.45
C MET A 17 -37.77 28.39 -25.08
N ARG A 18 -38.63 28.68 -24.13
CA ARG A 18 -38.26 29.04 -22.73
C ARG A 18 -37.60 27.90 -21.99
N MET A 19 -38.07 26.64 -22.17
CA MET A 19 -37.45 25.45 -21.57
C MET A 19 -36.06 25.20 -22.12
N ASP A 20 -35.82 25.48 -23.39
CA ASP A 20 -34.52 25.32 -24.03
C ASP A 20 -33.49 26.34 -23.50
N ILE A 21 -33.87 27.59 -23.32
CA ILE A 21 -32.99 28.64 -22.75
C ILE A 21 -32.59 28.31 -21.32
N ARG A 22 -33.53 27.89 -20.48
CA ARG A 22 -33.27 27.49 -19.08
C ARG A 22 -32.30 26.31 -19.00
N LYS A 23 -32.56 25.28 -19.79
CA LYS A 23 -31.66 24.09 -19.87
C LYS A 23 -30.30 24.48 -20.34
N TYR A 24 -30.20 25.30 -21.39
CA TYR A 24 -28.92 25.72 -21.96
C TYR A 24 -28.06 26.47 -20.92
N LEU A 25 -28.61 27.50 -20.27
CA LEU A 25 -27.91 28.28 -19.24
C LEU A 25 -27.47 27.38 -18.07
N THR A 26 -28.35 26.51 -17.60
CA THR A 26 -28.01 25.56 -16.52
C THR A 26 -26.84 24.66 -16.91
N VAL A 27 -26.80 24.15 -18.15
CA VAL A 27 -25.69 23.32 -18.67
C VAL A 27 -24.39 24.12 -18.72
N GLN A 28 -24.43 25.40 -19.13
CA GLN A 28 -23.22 26.23 -19.18
C GLN A 28 -22.69 26.55 -17.78
N ILE A 29 -23.55 26.86 -16.83
CA ILE A 29 -23.20 27.11 -15.43
C ILE A 29 -22.58 25.79 -14.83
N LYS A 30 -23.19 24.62 -15.11
CA LYS A 30 -22.68 23.32 -14.67
C LYS A 30 -21.30 23.00 -15.25
N LYS A 31 -21.06 23.32 -16.53
CA LYS A 31 -19.74 23.17 -17.15
C LYS A 31 -18.70 24.06 -16.46
N CYS A 32 -19.06 25.32 -16.17
CA CYS A 32 -18.20 26.23 -15.42
C CYS A 32 -17.87 25.67 -14.03
N ARG A 33 -18.90 25.25 -13.28
CA ARG A 33 -18.75 24.61 -11.96
C ARG A 33 -17.81 23.42 -11.99
N ASN A 34 -18.01 22.51 -12.95
CA ASN A 34 -17.18 21.31 -13.06
C ASN A 34 -15.72 21.68 -13.33
N ARG A 35 -15.48 22.67 -14.18
CA ARG A 35 -14.13 23.15 -14.48
C ARG A 35 -13.47 23.85 -13.29
N MET A 36 -14.23 24.61 -12.49
CA MET A 36 -13.77 25.20 -11.23
C MET A 36 -13.43 24.11 -10.19
N ASN A 37 -14.29 23.09 -10.08
CA ASN A 37 -14.06 21.97 -9.16
C ASN A 37 -12.83 21.16 -9.56
N LEU A 38 -12.61 20.96 -10.86
CA LEU A 38 -11.42 20.31 -11.37
C LEU A 38 -10.15 21.13 -11.05
N ALA A 39 -10.18 22.44 -11.24
CA ALA A 39 -9.06 23.32 -10.89
C ALA A 39 -8.75 23.24 -9.39
N ARG A 40 -9.76 23.32 -8.52
CA ARG A 40 -9.60 23.18 -7.06
C ARG A 40 -9.06 21.81 -6.67
N LEU A 41 -9.52 20.76 -7.35
CA LEU A 41 -9.03 19.39 -7.09
C LEU A 41 -7.53 19.27 -7.43
N ILE A 42 -7.12 19.83 -8.56
CA ILE A 42 -5.70 19.83 -8.96
C ILE A 42 -4.86 20.61 -7.94
N ASP A 43 -5.29 21.81 -7.55
CA ASP A 43 -4.55 22.63 -6.59
C ASP A 43 -4.45 21.96 -5.21
N CYS A 44 -5.58 21.46 -4.67
CA CYS A 44 -5.56 20.73 -3.40
C CYS A 44 -4.71 19.47 -3.47
N ALA A 45 -4.82 18.68 -4.55
CA ALA A 45 -4.01 17.48 -4.72
C ALA A 45 -2.52 17.80 -4.71
N ILE A 46 -2.08 18.85 -5.42
CA ILE A 46 -0.67 19.25 -5.47
C ILE A 46 -0.18 19.71 -4.10
N VAL A 47 -0.95 20.55 -3.39
CA VAL A 47 -0.56 21.06 -2.07
C VAL A 47 -0.43 19.92 -1.04
N PHE A 48 -1.43 19.05 -0.99
CA PHE A 48 -1.43 17.94 -0.04
C PHE A 48 -0.43 16.85 -0.42
N ALA A 49 -0.20 16.60 -1.72
CA ALA A 49 0.86 15.72 -2.18
C ALA A 49 2.25 16.26 -1.82
N ALA A 50 2.48 17.56 -1.95
CA ALA A 50 3.72 18.19 -1.51
C ALA A 50 3.93 18.05 0.00
N ALA A 51 2.87 18.26 0.81
CA ALA A 51 2.92 18.04 2.26
C ALA A 51 3.22 16.57 2.61
N GLY A 52 2.56 15.62 1.91
CA GLY A 52 2.85 14.19 2.05
C GLY A 52 4.29 13.84 1.67
N GLY A 53 4.82 14.49 0.62
CA GLY A 53 6.22 14.35 0.22
C GLY A 53 7.21 14.88 1.26
N VAL A 54 6.90 15.99 1.94
CA VAL A 54 7.71 16.49 3.06
C VAL A 54 7.72 15.50 4.22
N LEU A 55 6.55 14.93 4.57
CA LEU A 55 6.47 13.87 5.59
C LEU A 55 7.25 12.62 5.17
N GLY A 56 7.14 12.22 3.91
CA GLY A 56 7.94 11.12 3.35
C GLY A 56 9.44 11.38 3.45
N THR A 57 9.89 12.61 3.17
CA THR A 57 11.29 13.04 3.35
C THR A 57 11.72 12.92 4.81
N ALA A 58 10.85 13.30 5.76
CA ALA A 58 11.14 13.15 7.18
C ALA A 58 11.29 11.66 7.58
N CYS A 59 10.44 10.77 7.07
CA CYS A 59 10.58 9.33 7.27
C CYS A 59 11.91 8.79 6.73
N GLU A 60 12.31 9.23 5.52
CA GLU A 60 13.60 8.86 4.93
C GLU A 60 14.78 9.34 5.78
N LEU A 61 14.74 10.57 6.32
CA LEU A 61 15.77 11.09 7.21
C LEU A 61 15.86 10.30 8.51
N VAL A 62 14.72 9.97 9.11
CA VAL A 62 14.67 9.14 10.32
C VAL A 62 15.29 7.76 10.07
N SER A 63 15.08 7.18 8.88
CA SER A 63 15.64 5.87 8.52
C SER A 63 17.17 5.84 8.39
N LEU A 64 17.82 6.99 8.28
CA LEU A 64 19.28 7.07 8.28
C LEU A 64 19.88 6.83 9.69
N VAL A 65 19.08 7.07 10.73
CA VAL A 65 19.49 6.93 12.14
C VAL A 65 18.87 5.69 12.79
N TRP A 66 17.63 5.37 12.41
CA TRP A 66 16.88 4.26 12.98
C TRP A 66 16.63 3.18 11.93
N PRO A 67 16.94 1.89 12.21
CA PRO A 67 16.77 0.80 11.24
C PRO A 67 15.28 0.53 10.97
N PHE A 68 14.77 1.08 9.88
CA PHE A 68 13.39 0.91 9.43
C PHE A 68 13.37 0.18 8.09
N TYR A 69 12.93 -1.09 8.08
CA TYR A 69 12.91 -1.91 6.86
C TYR A 69 11.95 -1.38 5.80
N HIS A 70 10.73 -0.94 6.20
CA HIS A 70 9.67 -0.52 5.27
C HIS A 70 9.65 0.99 5.00
N VAL A 71 10.77 1.70 5.05
CA VAL A 71 10.82 3.16 4.93
C VAL A 71 10.23 3.66 3.60
N HIS A 72 10.51 3.00 2.49
CA HIS A 72 9.98 3.38 1.17
C HIS A 72 8.46 3.21 1.08
N LEU A 73 7.92 2.16 1.72
CA LEU A 73 6.47 1.97 1.86
C LEU A 73 5.85 3.08 2.72
N ALA A 74 6.48 3.44 3.83
CA ALA A 74 6.01 4.51 4.70
C ALA A 74 6.01 5.86 3.96
N ALA A 75 7.09 6.19 3.23
CA ALA A 75 7.16 7.40 2.43
C ALA A 75 6.09 7.42 1.32
N GLY A 76 5.89 6.30 0.63
CA GLY A 76 4.83 6.13 -0.38
C GLY A 76 3.43 6.26 0.20
N LEU A 77 3.17 5.70 1.38
CA LEU A 77 1.91 5.86 2.11
C LEU A 77 1.64 7.31 2.52
N CYS A 78 2.65 8.03 3.02
CA CYS A 78 2.52 9.46 3.34
C CYS A 78 2.12 10.27 2.11
N PHE A 79 2.73 10.00 0.96
CA PHE A 79 2.39 10.66 -0.30
C PHE A 79 0.97 10.30 -0.77
N GLY A 80 0.59 9.02 -0.72
CA GLY A 80 -0.74 8.54 -1.07
C GLY A 80 -1.84 9.11 -0.17
N LEU A 81 -1.62 9.15 1.14
CA LEU A 81 -2.52 9.78 2.11
C LEU A 81 -2.65 11.29 1.86
N GLY A 82 -1.54 11.96 1.49
CA GLY A 82 -1.56 13.35 1.06
C GLY A 82 -2.51 13.54 -0.13
N LEU A 83 -2.38 12.75 -1.19
CA LEU A 83 -3.28 12.82 -2.35
C LEU A 83 -4.74 12.59 -1.98
N LEU A 84 -5.04 11.59 -1.15
CA LEU A 84 -6.40 11.30 -0.68
C LEU A 84 -6.97 12.46 0.15
N ALA A 85 -6.18 13.02 1.06
CA ALA A 85 -6.57 14.18 1.85
C ALA A 85 -6.84 15.41 0.96
N GLY A 86 -6.00 15.62 -0.08
CA GLY A 86 -6.20 16.68 -1.08
C GLY A 86 -7.50 16.51 -1.86
N ALA A 87 -7.82 15.29 -2.29
CA ALA A 87 -9.09 14.97 -2.94
C ALA A 87 -10.28 15.20 -1.98
N GLY A 88 -10.19 14.77 -0.74
CA GLY A 88 -11.21 15.01 0.30
C GLY A 88 -11.43 16.49 0.57
N CYS A 89 -10.36 17.28 0.68
CA CYS A 89 -10.44 18.73 0.85
C CYS A 89 -11.09 19.41 -0.36
N ALA A 90 -10.76 19.00 -1.58
CA ALA A 90 -11.36 19.51 -2.80
C ALA A 90 -12.87 19.18 -2.89
N LEU A 91 -13.26 17.99 -2.43
CA LEU A 91 -14.66 17.57 -2.36
C LEU A 91 -15.46 18.42 -1.35
N HIS A 92 -14.85 18.71 -0.21
CA HIS A 92 -15.46 19.56 0.81
C HIS A 92 -15.60 21.02 0.33
N ARG A 93 -14.62 21.51 -0.43
CA ARG A 93 -14.59 22.88 -0.99
C ARG A 93 -15.22 22.99 -2.38
N ARG A 94 -16.16 22.12 -2.73
CA ARG A 94 -16.83 22.16 -4.03
C ARG A 94 -17.49 23.53 -4.27
N ALA A 95 -17.33 24.04 -5.49
CA ALA A 95 -18.05 25.23 -5.93
C ALA A 95 -19.53 24.90 -6.08
N ASP A 96 -20.37 25.79 -5.57
CA ASP A 96 -21.81 25.76 -5.78
C ASP A 96 -22.18 26.34 -7.14
N MET A 97 -23.45 26.18 -7.57
CA MET A 97 -23.96 26.69 -8.85
C MET A 97 -23.94 28.21 -8.87
N GLU A 98 -24.27 28.85 -7.75
CA GLU A 98 -24.22 30.29 -7.59
C GLU A 98 -22.78 30.83 -7.76
N GLN A 99 -21.79 30.20 -7.12
CA GLN A 99 -20.38 30.58 -7.30
C GLN A 99 -19.94 30.45 -8.76
N ALA A 100 -20.41 29.42 -9.46
CA ALA A 100 -20.13 29.24 -10.88
C ALA A 100 -20.77 30.33 -11.74
N ALA A 101 -22.03 30.76 -11.43
CA ALA A 101 -22.69 31.85 -12.09
C ALA A 101 -21.94 33.17 -11.86
N ARG A 102 -21.58 33.49 -10.62
CA ARG A 102 -20.77 34.67 -10.27
C ARG A 102 -19.40 34.65 -10.99
N ARG A 103 -18.80 33.48 -11.15
CA ARG A 103 -17.55 33.33 -11.90
C ARG A 103 -17.72 33.62 -13.39
N LEU A 104 -18.83 33.21 -13.98
CA LEU A 104 -19.17 33.57 -15.37
C LEU A 104 -19.36 35.09 -15.52
N ASP A 105 -20.04 35.73 -14.58
CA ASP A 105 -20.25 37.16 -14.60
C ASP A 105 -18.96 37.98 -14.49
N SER A 106 -17.93 37.44 -13.82
CA SER A 106 -16.62 38.10 -13.74
C SER A 106 -15.89 38.27 -15.10
N PHE A 107 -16.36 37.60 -16.17
CA PHE A 107 -15.92 37.84 -17.54
C PHE A 107 -16.60 39.00 -18.27
N GLY A 108 -17.27 39.89 -17.53
CA GLY A 108 -17.86 41.10 -18.05
C GLY A 108 -19.36 41.00 -18.35
N LEU A 109 -20.07 40.00 -17.80
CA LEU A 109 -21.50 39.79 -18.00
C LEU A 109 -22.39 40.60 -17.03
N LYS A 110 -21.76 41.38 -16.13
CA LYS A 110 -22.45 42.35 -15.26
C LYS A 110 -23.65 41.76 -14.49
N GLU A 111 -23.41 40.67 -13.76
CA GLU A 111 -24.36 39.94 -12.89
C GLU A 111 -25.61 39.38 -13.60
N ARG A 112 -25.64 39.36 -14.93
CA ARG A 112 -26.77 38.86 -15.71
C ARG A 112 -26.99 37.35 -15.53
N ILE A 113 -25.90 36.57 -15.43
CA ILE A 113 -25.99 35.11 -15.26
C ILE A 113 -26.43 34.75 -13.84
N VAL A 114 -25.94 35.47 -12.82
CA VAL A 114 -26.36 35.26 -11.42
C VAL A 114 -27.83 35.58 -11.27
N THR A 115 -28.27 36.73 -11.76
CA THR A 115 -29.69 37.13 -11.70
C THR A 115 -30.60 36.16 -12.44
N ALA A 116 -30.21 35.72 -13.65
CA ALA A 116 -30.94 34.71 -14.38
C ALA A 116 -31.01 33.37 -13.62
N TYR A 117 -29.91 32.97 -12.97
CA TYR A 117 -29.86 31.75 -12.15
C TYR A 117 -30.75 31.86 -10.91
N GLU A 118 -30.69 32.95 -10.16
CA GLU A 118 -31.57 33.19 -8.99
C GLU A 118 -33.04 33.16 -9.33
N LEU A 119 -33.42 33.76 -10.45
CA LEU A 119 -34.80 33.72 -10.94
C LEU A 119 -35.24 32.31 -11.35
N MET A 120 -34.30 31.46 -11.76
CA MET A 120 -34.58 30.06 -12.05
C MET A 120 -34.70 29.21 -10.77
N ASP A 121 -33.87 29.50 -9.75
CA ASP A 121 -33.81 28.75 -8.50
C ASP A 121 -34.98 29.06 -7.57
N LYS A 122 -35.37 30.34 -7.48
CA LYS A 122 -36.53 30.82 -6.68
C LYS A 122 -37.89 30.39 -7.22
N GLY A 123 -37.91 29.63 -8.32
CA GLY A 123 -39.15 29.09 -8.87
C GLY A 123 -40.12 30.19 -9.36
N VAL A 124 -39.61 31.40 -9.69
CA VAL A 124 -40.41 32.45 -10.32
C VAL A 124 -41.02 31.85 -11.56
N GLU A 125 -42.38 31.76 -11.53
CA GLU A 125 -43.14 30.98 -12.49
C GLU A 125 -42.84 31.40 -13.95
N THR A 126 -42.96 30.42 -14.82
CA THR A 126 -42.75 30.55 -16.28
C THR A 126 -43.71 31.54 -16.98
N GLY A 127 -44.31 32.45 -16.25
CA GLY A 127 -45.27 33.47 -16.75
C GLY A 127 -44.80 34.90 -16.54
N ASP A 128 -43.74 35.13 -15.76
CA ASP A 128 -43.20 36.46 -15.54
C ASP A 128 -42.41 36.92 -16.77
N ALA A 129 -42.99 37.85 -17.55
CA ALA A 129 -42.35 38.39 -18.75
C ALA A 129 -40.99 39.03 -18.45
N LEU A 130 -40.83 39.64 -17.26
CA LEU A 130 -39.56 40.23 -16.84
C LEU A 130 -38.46 39.18 -16.63
N ALA A 131 -38.79 38.09 -15.97
CA ALA A 131 -37.82 36.97 -15.75
C ALA A 131 -37.40 36.34 -17.09
N GLU A 132 -38.29 36.28 -18.06
CA GLU A 132 -37.94 35.75 -19.38
C GLU A 132 -37.03 36.71 -20.17
N MET A 133 -37.31 37.99 -20.15
CA MET A 133 -36.44 39.01 -20.77
C MET A 133 -35.05 38.97 -20.15
N GLN A 134 -34.93 38.78 -18.83
CA GLN A 134 -33.65 38.68 -18.12
C GLN A 134 -32.84 37.40 -18.57
N ARG A 135 -33.53 36.27 -18.76
CA ARG A 135 -32.90 35.04 -19.25
C ARG A 135 -32.41 35.18 -20.69
N GLN A 136 -33.21 35.79 -21.55
CA GLN A 136 -32.82 36.05 -22.94
C GLN A 136 -31.62 37.02 -23.01
N ASP A 137 -31.66 38.11 -22.24
CA ASP A 137 -30.55 39.07 -22.14
C ASP A 137 -29.26 38.35 -21.67
N ALA A 138 -29.34 37.52 -20.62
CA ALA A 138 -28.23 36.72 -20.13
C ALA A 138 -27.67 35.77 -21.21
N LEU A 139 -28.54 35.13 -22.00
CA LEU A 139 -28.15 34.24 -23.08
C LEU A 139 -27.43 34.96 -24.23
N VAL A 140 -27.95 36.09 -24.65
CA VAL A 140 -27.35 36.90 -25.71
C VAL A 140 -25.95 37.35 -25.33
N HIS A 141 -25.81 37.94 -24.12
CA HIS A 141 -24.51 38.38 -23.63
C HIS A 141 -23.52 37.24 -23.37
N TYR A 142 -24.00 36.09 -22.87
CA TYR A 142 -23.19 34.89 -22.72
C TYR A 142 -22.61 34.44 -24.09
N ASN A 143 -23.42 34.37 -25.13
CA ASN A 143 -22.97 33.97 -26.45
C ASN A 143 -21.95 34.98 -27.03
N GLN A 144 -22.10 36.27 -26.79
CA GLN A 144 -21.13 37.29 -27.21
C GLN A 144 -19.79 37.17 -26.43
N ALA A 145 -19.84 36.78 -25.16
CA ALA A 145 -18.66 36.65 -24.32
C ALA A 145 -18.02 35.23 -24.36
N ARG A 146 -18.65 34.26 -25.00
CA ARG A 146 -18.27 32.82 -24.98
C ARG A 146 -16.81 32.59 -25.25
N ASP A 147 -16.21 33.24 -26.24
CA ASP A 147 -14.83 33.06 -26.62
C ASP A 147 -13.82 33.65 -25.61
N ARG A 148 -14.30 34.60 -24.78
CA ARG A 148 -13.49 35.22 -23.71
C ARG A 148 -13.56 34.44 -22.40
N ILE A 149 -14.55 33.55 -22.22
CA ILE A 149 -14.74 32.74 -21.03
C ILE A 149 -13.75 31.59 -21.04
N LYS A 150 -12.55 31.85 -20.54
CA LYS A 150 -11.51 30.82 -20.38
C LYS A 150 -11.18 30.67 -18.89
N ILE A 151 -11.61 29.56 -18.28
CA ILE A 151 -11.22 29.22 -16.92
C ILE A 151 -9.88 28.48 -16.99
N PRO A 152 -8.76 29.10 -16.57
CA PRO A 152 -7.47 28.46 -16.64
C PRO A 152 -7.39 27.31 -15.62
N LEU A 153 -6.96 26.13 -16.06
CA LEU A 153 -6.62 24.98 -15.21
C LEU A 153 -5.11 25.02 -14.87
N ARG A 154 -4.63 26.19 -14.45
CA ARG A 154 -3.20 26.35 -14.13
C ARG A 154 -3.00 26.32 -12.62
N PRO A 155 -2.35 25.28 -12.07
CA PRO A 155 -1.97 25.27 -10.67
C PRO A 155 -0.95 26.39 -10.39
N ASP A 156 -0.88 26.83 -9.13
CA ASP A 156 0.13 27.82 -8.72
C ASP A 156 1.52 27.21 -8.88
N LYS A 157 2.40 27.94 -9.58
CA LYS A 157 3.79 27.52 -9.85
C LYS A 157 4.56 27.22 -8.56
N ARG A 158 4.23 27.91 -7.47
CA ARG A 158 4.85 27.68 -6.15
C ARG A 158 4.53 26.31 -5.61
N HIS A 159 3.28 25.87 -5.71
CA HIS A 159 2.84 24.56 -5.26
C HIS A 159 3.44 23.44 -6.12
N VAL A 160 3.50 23.64 -7.44
CA VAL A 160 4.16 22.68 -8.35
C VAL A 160 5.64 22.57 -8.03
N LEU A 161 6.33 23.71 -7.80
CA LEU A 161 7.73 23.70 -7.41
C LEU A 161 7.96 22.96 -6.09
N ALA A 162 7.10 23.20 -5.07
CA ALA A 162 7.18 22.50 -3.80
C ALA A 162 7.00 20.98 -3.96
N LEU A 163 6.05 20.55 -4.81
CA LEU A 163 5.86 19.14 -5.13
C LEU A 163 7.10 18.53 -5.80
N VAL A 164 7.63 19.20 -6.82
CA VAL A 164 8.84 18.73 -7.53
C VAL A 164 10.02 18.60 -6.57
N LEU A 165 10.24 19.62 -5.72
CA LEU A 165 11.32 19.58 -4.72
C LEU A 165 11.12 18.43 -3.73
N SER A 166 9.91 18.20 -3.24
CA SER A 166 9.64 17.10 -2.31
C SER A 166 9.91 15.73 -2.94
N VAL A 167 9.53 15.54 -4.21
CA VAL A 167 9.81 14.30 -4.95
C VAL A 167 11.32 14.10 -5.17
N ILE A 168 12.04 15.16 -5.54
CA ILE A 168 13.50 15.11 -5.72
C ILE A 168 14.20 14.77 -4.39
N MET A 169 13.75 15.36 -3.28
CA MET A 169 14.30 15.07 -1.95
C MET A 169 14.08 13.62 -1.52
N VAL A 170 12.86 13.09 -1.68
CA VAL A 170 12.58 11.68 -1.38
C VAL A 170 13.42 10.76 -2.27
N ALA A 171 13.45 10.99 -3.58
CA ALA A 171 14.24 10.20 -4.52
C ALA A 171 15.74 10.29 -4.23
N GLY A 172 16.25 11.49 -3.94
CA GLY A 172 17.66 11.69 -3.60
C GLY A 172 18.07 10.97 -2.32
N LEU A 173 17.25 11.06 -1.27
CA LEU A 173 17.51 10.36 0.00
C LEU A 173 17.38 8.84 -0.12
N SER A 174 16.49 8.34 -0.98
CA SER A 174 16.35 6.90 -1.20
C SER A 174 17.56 6.28 -1.92
N LEU A 175 18.30 7.07 -2.69
CA LEU A 175 19.52 6.65 -3.38
C LEU A 175 20.78 6.73 -2.49
N VAL A 176 20.70 7.36 -1.32
CA VAL A 176 21.86 7.45 -0.41
C VAL A 176 22.09 6.07 0.22
N PRO A 177 23.25 5.43 0.00
CA PRO A 177 23.59 4.18 0.65
C PRO A 177 23.69 4.40 2.17
N SER A 178 23.02 3.58 2.94
CA SER A 178 23.02 3.66 4.40
C SER A 178 23.28 2.30 4.99
N THR A 179 24.38 2.19 5.73
CA THR A 179 24.75 0.96 6.47
C THR A 179 23.66 0.54 7.45
N VAL A 180 22.90 1.49 7.98
CA VAL A 180 21.77 1.22 8.88
C VAL A 180 20.60 0.56 8.16
N ARG A 181 20.31 0.98 6.92
CA ARG A 181 19.27 0.35 6.08
C ARG A 181 19.68 -1.06 5.65
N ASP A 182 20.96 -1.21 5.25
CA ASP A 182 21.50 -2.51 4.85
C ASP A 182 21.45 -3.51 6.02
N GLN A 183 21.77 -3.06 7.23
CA GLN A 183 21.63 -3.88 8.43
C GLN A 183 20.15 -4.22 8.74
N ALA A 184 19.22 -3.28 8.56
CA ALA A 184 17.80 -3.54 8.76
C ALA A 184 17.25 -4.57 7.75
N GLN A 185 17.68 -4.48 6.50
CA GLN A 185 17.33 -5.47 5.47
C GLN A 185 17.93 -6.85 5.78
N LEU A 186 19.19 -6.89 6.17
CA LEU A 186 19.86 -8.12 6.56
C LEU A 186 19.15 -8.80 7.74
N ARG A 187 18.84 -8.05 8.80
CA ARG A 187 18.09 -8.56 9.96
C ARG A 187 16.74 -9.13 9.55
N HIS A 188 16.01 -8.42 8.69
CA HIS A 188 14.71 -8.89 8.21
C HIS A 188 14.84 -10.21 7.43
N GLN A 189 15.84 -10.33 6.54
CA GLN A 189 16.10 -11.55 5.79
C GLN A 189 16.49 -12.72 6.72
N VAL A 190 17.33 -12.46 7.72
CA VAL A 190 17.71 -13.46 8.73
C VAL A 190 16.50 -13.91 9.54
N GLN A 191 15.64 -12.98 9.97
CA GLN A 191 14.41 -13.30 10.72
C GLN A 191 13.39 -14.07 9.88
N GLU A 192 13.22 -13.72 8.60
CA GLU A 192 12.35 -14.49 7.68
C GLU A 192 12.87 -15.93 7.48
N ALA A 193 14.17 -16.08 7.33
CA ALA A 193 14.80 -17.41 7.22
C ALA A 193 14.67 -18.23 8.51
N ALA A 194 14.74 -17.58 9.67
CA ALA A 194 14.56 -18.26 10.96
C ALA A 194 13.10 -18.67 11.24
N LYS A 195 12.13 -18.10 10.51
CA LYS A 195 10.69 -18.25 10.80
C LYS A 195 10.20 -19.70 10.68
N GLU A 196 10.70 -20.42 9.73
CA GLU A 196 10.34 -21.82 9.52
C GLU A 196 10.82 -22.69 10.69
N GLU A 197 12.06 -22.47 11.14
CA GLU A 197 12.63 -23.16 12.30
C GLU A 197 11.89 -22.79 13.60
N LEU A 198 11.54 -21.52 13.77
CA LEU A 198 10.75 -21.08 14.92
C LEU A 198 9.37 -21.73 14.96
N GLN A 199 8.69 -21.91 13.82
CA GLN A 199 7.41 -22.62 13.75
C GLN A 199 7.54 -24.10 14.11
N GLN A 200 8.61 -24.78 13.68
CA GLN A 200 8.87 -26.17 14.02
C GLN A 200 9.13 -26.34 15.53
N LEU A 201 9.88 -25.38 16.09
CA LEU A 201 10.23 -25.37 17.52
C LEU A 201 9.01 -25.09 18.39
N GLU A 202 8.13 -24.18 17.95
CA GLU A 202 6.84 -23.89 18.59
C GLU A 202 5.91 -25.12 18.55
N ALA A 203 5.83 -25.81 17.40
CA ALA A 203 5.05 -27.04 17.28
C ALA A 203 5.56 -28.16 18.21
N LEU A 204 6.90 -28.26 18.38
CA LEU A 204 7.49 -29.20 19.33
C LEU A 204 7.20 -28.81 20.79
N ALA A 205 7.31 -27.54 21.12
CA ALA A 205 6.96 -27.04 22.47
C ALA A 205 5.50 -27.32 22.81
N ASP A 206 4.60 -27.04 21.87
CA ASP A 206 3.16 -27.34 22.02
C ASP A 206 2.89 -28.86 22.19
N ALA A 207 3.64 -29.71 21.49
CA ALA A 207 3.52 -31.15 21.64
C ALA A 207 4.03 -31.63 23.01
N LEU A 208 5.09 -31.02 23.53
CA LEU A 208 5.62 -31.31 24.86
C LEU A 208 4.67 -30.86 25.97
N ASP A 209 4.02 -29.70 25.80
CA ASP A 209 3.04 -29.20 26.79
C ASP A 209 1.76 -30.05 26.88
N ARG A 210 1.46 -30.81 25.84
CA ARG A 210 0.31 -31.76 25.82
C ARG A 210 0.60 -33.08 26.52
N VAL A 211 1.88 -33.32 26.90
CA VAL A 211 2.23 -34.51 27.64
C VAL A 211 1.71 -34.43 29.07
N ASP A 212 0.98 -35.47 29.50
CA ASP A 212 0.44 -35.54 30.87
C ASP A 212 1.58 -35.73 31.89
N MET A 213 1.93 -34.63 32.55
CA MET A 213 2.97 -34.61 33.57
C MET A 213 2.62 -35.41 34.81
N GLU A 214 1.30 -35.66 35.07
CA GLU A 214 0.89 -36.41 36.27
C GLU A 214 1.18 -37.90 36.14
N SER A 215 1.23 -38.40 34.91
CA SER A 215 1.53 -39.83 34.60
C SER A 215 3.02 -40.16 34.66
N LEU A 216 3.90 -39.14 34.80
CA LEU A 216 5.35 -39.31 34.78
C LEU A 216 5.95 -39.51 36.17
N THR A 217 7.03 -40.31 36.25
CA THR A 217 7.84 -40.37 37.47
C THR A 217 8.63 -39.10 37.70
N GLU A 218 9.11 -38.84 38.92
CA GLU A 218 9.88 -37.62 39.24
C GLU A 218 11.14 -37.46 38.38
N GLU A 219 11.83 -38.54 38.04
CA GLU A 219 12.99 -38.49 37.11
C GLU A 219 12.56 -38.13 35.68
N GLN A 220 11.42 -38.64 35.24
CA GLN A 220 10.88 -38.36 33.90
C GLN A 220 10.39 -36.91 33.82
N LYS A 221 9.76 -36.38 34.87
CA LYS A 221 9.37 -34.97 34.98
C LYS A 221 10.56 -34.05 34.86
N LEU A 222 11.65 -34.35 35.60
CA LEU A 222 12.88 -33.57 35.56
C LEU A 222 13.46 -33.51 34.14
N ARG A 223 13.56 -34.67 33.45
CA ARG A 223 14.06 -34.73 32.07
C ARG A 223 13.17 -33.96 31.09
N MET A 224 11.85 -34.00 31.28
CA MET A 224 10.91 -33.27 30.47
C MET A 224 11.05 -31.74 30.67
N GLN A 225 11.23 -31.29 31.91
CA GLN A 225 11.51 -29.89 32.21
C GLN A 225 12.84 -29.41 31.62
N GLU A 226 13.91 -30.21 31.72
CA GLU A 226 15.19 -29.91 31.10
C GLU A 226 15.06 -29.76 29.58
N LEU A 227 14.26 -30.62 28.93
CA LEU A 227 13.97 -30.55 27.50
C LEU A 227 13.22 -29.31 27.13
N GLN A 228 12.12 -28.98 27.84
CA GLN A 228 11.34 -27.76 27.62
C GLN A 228 12.22 -26.50 27.79
N GLU A 229 13.08 -26.48 28.82
CA GLU A 229 13.99 -25.35 29.02
C GLU A 229 15.04 -25.25 27.90
N ALA A 230 15.59 -26.39 27.44
CA ALA A 230 16.51 -26.41 26.32
C ALA A 230 15.86 -25.88 25.01
N MET A 231 14.60 -26.23 24.73
CA MET A 231 13.86 -25.74 23.57
C MET A 231 13.58 -24.24 23.70
N ARG A 232 13.19 -23.76 24.88
CA ARG A 232 12.96 -22.32 25.14
C ARG A 232 14.24 -21.52 24.92
N ARG A 233 15.39 -22.00 25.37
CA ARG A 233 16.69 -21.32 25.12
C ARG A 233 17.01 -21.28 23.64
N SER A 234 16.74 -22.35 22.89
CA SER A 234 16.95 -22.39 21.45
C SER A 234 16.06 -21.40 20.71
N TRP A 235 14.82 -21.26 21.14
CA TRP A 235 13.90 -20.25 20.63
C TRP A 235 14.42 -18.82 20.87
N GLU A 236 14.94 -18.54 22.04
CA GLU A 236 15.58 -17.26 22.34
C GLU A 236 16.85 -17.00 21.51
N GLU A 237 17.69 -18.01 21.28
CA GLU A 237 18.88 -17.91 20.43
C GLU A 237 18.50 -17.60 18.98
N LEU A 238 17.52 -18.29 18.41
CA LEU A 238 17.03 -18.05 17.05
C LEU A 238 16.41 -16.66 16.91
N THR A 239 15.57 -16.25 17.87
CA THR A 239 14.89 -14.94 17.84
C THR A 239 15.90 -13.79 17.96
N ARG A 240 17.02 -13.98 18.65
CA ARG A 240 18.09 -12.97 18.78
C ARG A 240 19.10 -12.97 17.64
N SER A 241 18.99 -13.88 16.69
CA SER A 241 19.92 -13.95 15.56
C SER A 241 19.71 -12.76 14.61
N ASP A 242 20.71 -11.89 14.55
CA ASP A 242 20.71 -10.65 13.75
C ASP A 242 21.58 -10.76 12.48
N THR A 243 22.39 -11.82 12.38
CA THR A 243 23.31 -12.07 11.27
C THR A 243 23.17 -13.48 10.76
N TRP A 244 23.55 -13.71 9.49
CA TRP A 244 23.56 -15.06 8.90
C TRP A 244 24.47 -16.02 9.65
N GLU A 245 25.60 -15.55 10.17
CA GLU A 245 26.53 -16.34 10.94
C GLU A 245 25.90 -16.79 12.27
N SER A 246 25.26 -15.88 13.01
CA SER A 246 24.57 -16.22 14.26
C SER A 246 23.40 -17.17 14.03
N LEU A 247 22.68 -17.01 12.92
CA LEU A 247 21.59 -17.90 12.53
C LEU A 247 22.11 -19.32 12.22
N ALA A 248 23.17 -19.43 11.41
CA ALA A 248 23.75 -20.73 11.06
C ALA A 248 24.25 -21.48 12.30
N LEU A 249 24.91 -20.79 13.22
CA LEU A 249 25.36 -21.41 14.50
C LEU A 249 24.16 -21.81 15.37
N ALA A 250 23.11 -21.02 15.42
CA ALA A 250 21.90 -21.36 16.17
C ALA A 250 21.19 -22.59 15.58
N GLN A 251 21.14 -22.69 14.24
CA GLN A 251 20.58 -23.86 13.53
C GLN A 251 21.39 -25.13 13.75
N GLU A 252 22.71 -25.08 13.64
CA GLU A 252 23.57 -26.22 13.91
C GLU A 252 23.37 -26.76 15.35
N ARG A 253 23.30 -25.86 16.32
CA ARG A 253 22.99 -26.21 17.71
C ARG A 253 21.60 -26.80 17.88
N LEU A 254 20.63 -26.25 17.17
CA LEU A 254 19.23 -26.68 17.23
C LEU A 254 19.06 -28.07 16.64
N GLU A 255 19.73 -28.40 15.53
CA GLU A 255 19.71 -29.73 14.93
C GLU A 255 20.23 -30.76 15.89
N TYR A 256 21.37 -30.51 16.56
CA TYR A 256 21.88 -31.35 17.61
C TYR A 256 20.91 -31.55 18.78
N LYS A 257 20.24 -30.45 19.20
CA LYS A 257 19.24 -30.51 20.27
C LYS A 257 17.99 -31.30 19.87
N TYR A 258 17.54 -31.20 18.60
CA TYR A 258 16.46 -32.04 18.09
C TYR A 258 16.78 -33.53 18.13
N GLN A 259 17.97 -33.89 17.73
CA GLN A 259 18.44 -35.29 17.80
C GLN A 259 18.48 -35.79 19.25
N GLN A 260 19.00 -34.97 20.18
CA GLN A 260 19.01 -35.30 21.59
C GLN A 260 17.59 -35.38 22.18
N ALA A 261 16.72 -34.47 21.81
CA ALA A 261 15.32 -34.49 22.21
C ALA A 261 14.60 -35.77 21.73
N GLY A 262 14.80 -36.12 20.45
CA GLY A 262 14.24 -37.36 19.87
C GLY A 262 14.69 -38.61 20.62
N GLN A 263 15.97 -38.70 21.00
CA GLN A 263 16.50 -39.81 21.77
C GLN A 263 15.94 -39.85 23.20
N SER A 264 15.85 -38.69 23.88
CA SER A 264 15.31 -38.60 25.23
C SER A 264 13.83 -38.98 25.26
N LEU A 265 13.04 -38.50 24.27
CA LEU A 265 11.62 -38.85 24.12
C LEU A 265 11.42 -40.33 23.78
N ALA A 266 12.31 -40.94 22.96
CA ALA A 266 12.28 -42.37 22.68
C ALA A 266 12.51 -43.22 23.95
N GLN A 267 13.44 -42.82 24.79
CA GLN A 267 13.70 -43.48 26.07
C GLN A 267 12.50 -43.36 27.01
N LEU A 268 11.88 -42.17 27.10
CA LEU A 268 10.67 -41.94 27.89
C LEU A 268 9.52 -42.81 27.36
N ALA A 269 9.28 -42.82 26.06
CA ALA A 269 8.22 -43.62 25.45
C ALA A 269 8.38 -45.11 25.67
N SER A 270 9.63 -45.63 25.66
CA SER A 270 9.92 -47.03 25.91
C SER A 270 9.70 -47.48 27.36
N GLN A 271 9.73 -46.56 28.30
CA GLN A 271 9.51 -46.80 29.73
C GLN A 271 8.05 -46.73 30.17
N MET A 272 7.18 -46.14 29.30
CA MET A 272 5.77 -45.99 29.59
C MET A 272 4.97 -47.08 28.90
N GLN A 273 4.18 -47.84 29.70
CA GLN A 273 3.27 -48.87 29.21
C GLN A 273 1.80 -48.37 29.03
N ASP A 274 1.55 -47.09 29.20
CA ASP A 274 0.21 -46.52 29.30
C ASP A 274 -0.08 -45.38 28.24
N PRO A 275 -1.34 -44.99 28.05
CA PRO A 275 -1.80 -44.06 26.97
C PRO A 275 -1.12 -42.67 26.96
N GLY A 276 -0.46 -42.26 28.02
CA GLY A 276 0.43 -41.06 28.00
C GLY A 276 1.58 -41.15 26.99
N ALA A 277 1.95 -42.35 26.58
CA ALA A 277 2.99 -42.59 25.55
C ALA A 277 2.60 -41.97 24.18
N ALA A 278 1.35 -41.80 23.88
CA ALA A 278 0.91 -41.21 22.60
C ALA A 278 1.37 -39.74 22.43
N GLY A 279 1.33 -38.95 23.49
CA GLY A 279 1.83 -37.57 23.48
C GLY A 279 3.33 -37.48 23.27
N ILE A 280 4.07 -38.37 23.96
CA ILE A 280 5.55 -38.49 23.84
C ILE A 280 5.94 -38.98 22.46
N ALA A 281 5.21 -39.94 21.89
CA ALA A 281 5.46 -40.44 20.54
C ALA A 281 5.24 -39.37 19.47
N SER A 282 4.24 -38.52 19.61
CA SER A 282 4.01 -37.40 18.70
C SER A 282 5.11 -36.32 18.78
N ALA A 283 5.58 -36.00 19.99
CA ALA A 283 6.68 -35.07 20.20
C ALA A 283 8.01 -35.67 19.67
N GLN A 284 8.22 -36.95 19.85
CA GLN A 284 9.36 -37.68 19.29
C GLN A 284 9.37 -37.65 17.76
N ALA A 285 8.21 -37.90 17.12
CA ALA A 285 8.09 -37.87 15.66
C ALA A 285 8.39 -36.46 15.11
N LEU A 286 7.92 -35.40 15.79
CA LEU A 286 8.23 -34.04 15.46
C LEU A 286 9.70 -33.69 15.61
N ALA A 287 10.34 -34.11 16.71
CA ALA A 287 11.76 -33.87 16.94
C ALA A 287 12.64 -34.61 15.91
N GLN A 288 12.28 -35.85 15.53
CA GLN A 288 12.97 -36.58 14.48
C GLN A 288 12.78 -35.96 13.09
N ALA A 289 11.56 -35.50 12.75
CA ALA A 289 11.28 -34.85 11.49
C ALA A 289 12.04 -33.52 11.37
N ALA A 290 12.11 -32.73 12.44
CA ALA A 290 12.84 -31.48 12.49
C ALA A 290 14.38 -31.70 12.37
N GLY A 291 14.92 -32.74 13.02
CA GLY A 291 16.33 -33.08 12.90
C GLY A 291 16.74 -33.72 11.57
N GLN A 292 15.78 -34.32 10.83
CA GLN A 292 16.06 -34.91 9.51
C GLN A 292 15.91 -33.92 8.35
N ASN A 293 15.07 -32.93 8.52
CA ASN A 293 14.82 -31.88 7.50
C ASN A 293 15.95 -30.85 7.43
N GLY A 294 17.06 -31.04 8.18
CA GLY A 294 18.33 -30.31 8.13
C GLY A 294 18.29 -28.99 7.34
N GLY A 295 17.50 -27.99 7.81
CA GLY A 295 17.39 -26.69 7.15
C GLY A 295 18.72 -25.93 7.06
N GLY A 296 19.72 -26.36 7.85
CA GLY A 296 21.04 -25.77 7.92
C GLY A 296 21.84 -25.81 6.60
N ASN A 297 21.70 -26.84 5.79
CA ASN A 297 22.45 -26.92 4.52
C ASN A 297 21.92 -26.02 3.42
N ASN A 298 20.63 -25.76 3.36
CA ASN A 298 20.05 -24.84 2.36
C ASN A 298 20.25 -23.36 2.73
N LEU A 299 20.26 -23.03 4.02
CA LEU A 299 20.43 -21.65 4.48
C LEU A 299 21.92 -21.25 4.55
N ALA A 300 22.83 -22.15 4.93
CA ALA A 300 24.27 -21.90 4.83
C ALA A 300 24.68 -21.62 3.38
N GLN A 301 24.10 -22.32 2.42
CA GLN A 301 24.37 -22.14 1.00
C GLN A 301 23.73 -20.82 0.46
N ALA A 302 22.56 -20.43 0.96
CA ALA A 302 21.95 -19.13 0.68
C ALA A 302 22.74 -17.96 1.31
N ALA A 303 23.29 -18.15 2.52
CA ALA A 303 24.14 -17.17 3.19
C ALA A 303 25.44 -16.90 2.44
N ILE A 304 26.08 -17.96 1.93
CA ILE A 304 27.32 -17.86 1.13
C ILE A 304 27.03 -17.14 -0.20
N SER A 305 25.90 -17.41 -0.83
CA SER A 305 25.51 -16.77 -2.10
C SER A 305 25.06 -15.30 -1.92
N SER A 306 24.46 -14.92 -0.79
CA SER A 306 24.05 -13.54 -0.50
C SER A 306 25.19 -12.65 0.02
N GLY A 307 26.18 -13.23 0.71
CA GLY A 307 27.39 -12.51 1.17
C GLY A 307 28.35 -12.11 0.04
N GLN A 308 28.20 -12.67 -1.14
CA GLN A 308 29.03 -12.37 -2.32
C GLN A 308 28.39 -11.38 -3.30
N SER A 309 27.18 -10.90 -3.03
CA SER A 309 26.46 -9.96 -3.90
C SER A 309 26.72 -8.47 -3.60
N GLY A 310 27.78 -8.17 -2.89
CA GLY A 310 28.26 -6.81 -2.63
C GLY A 310 29.41 -6.41 -3.53
N ASN A 311 29.30 -6.48 -4.82
CA ASN A 311 29.94 -5.62 -5.84
C ASN A 311 29.87 -6.27 -7.23
N GLY A 312 29.23 -5.61 -8.19
CA GLY A 312 29.39 -5.99 -9.60
C GLY A 312 28.08 -6.17 -10.35
N SER A 313 27.57 -5.05 -10.86
CA SER A 313 26.71 -5.07 -12.05
C SER A 313 27.42 -5.81 -13.18
N ASN A 314 26.94 -6.97 -13.57
CA ASN A 314 27.25 -7.52 -14.89
C ASN A 314 26.02 -8.22 -15.49
N SER A 315 25.43 -7.55 -16.47
CA SER A 315 24.47 -8.11 -17.41
C SER A 315 25.19 -9.21 -18.21
N GLY A 316 24.80 -10.44 -18.03
CA GLY A 316 25.28 -11.57 -18.80
C GLY A 316 24.11 -12.50 -19.13
N ASN A 317 23.43 -12.22 -20.25
CA ASN A 317 22.53 -13.14 -20.91
C ASN A 317 23.38 -14.29 -21.47
N GLY A 318 23.13 -15.54 -21.04
CA GLY A 318 23.86 -16.69 -21.50
C GLY A 318 22.99 -17.93 -21.49
N ASP A 319 22.18 -18.11 -22.54
CA ASP A 319 21.59 -19.38 -22.92
C ASP A 319 22.72 -20.36 -23.21
N GLY A 320 22.87 -21.40 -22.39
CA GLY A 320 23.83 -22.46 -22.59
C GLY A 320 23.19 -23.84 -22.41
N ASN A 321 22.47 -24.26 -23.45
CA ASN A 321 22.06 -25.65 -23.62
C ASN A 321 23.30 -26.47 -24.00
N GLY A 322 23.75 -27.34 -23.08
CA GLY A 322 24.91 -28.22 -23.30
C GLY A 322 24.61 -29.66 -22.90
N SER A 323 23.90 -30.38 -23.76
CA SER A 323 23.91 -31.82 -23.76
C SER A 323 25.33 -32.30 -24.09
N ASN A 324 25.96 -33.05 -23.21
CA ASN A 324 27.12 -33.82 -23.58
C ASN A 324 26.98 -35.25 -23.11
N ASN A 325 26.60 -36.07 -24.05
CA ASN A 325 26.64 -37.54 -24.02
C ASN A 325 28.00 -37.92 -24.56
N GLY A 326 28.90 -38.35 -23.70
CA GLY A 326 30.24 -38.78 -24.07
C GLY A 326 30.49 -40.21 -23.61
N ASN A 327 30.06 -41.13 -24.45
CA ASN A 327 30.49 -42.53 -24.38
C ASN A 327 31.87 -42.62 -25.05
N GLY A 328 32.89 -43.13 -24.33
CA GLY A 328 34.23 -43.27 -24.82
C GLY A 328 34.84 -44.56 -24.34
N ASP A 329 34.57 -45.63 -25.05
CA ASP A 329 35.37 -46.86 -25.04
C ASP A 329 36.75 -46.57 -25.63
N GLY A 330 37.81 -46.90 -24.91
CA GLY A 330 39.17 -46.76 -25.36
C GLY A 330 40.01 -47.98 -24.91
N ASN A 331 39.99 -49.01 -25.73
CA ASN A 331 40.88 -50.13 -25.69
C ASN A 331 42.18 -49.81 -26.45
N GLY A 332 43.36 -50.19 -25.95
CA GLY A 332 44.60 -50.01 -26.74
C GLY A 332 45.88 -50.34 -26.00
N SER A 333 46.31 -51.52 -26.17
CA SER A 333 47.69 -52.04 -26.28
C SER A 333 48.76 -51.38 -25.44
#